data_b2caa967fe5e9050860f51417763d7c5
#
_entry.id   b2caa967fe5e9050860f51417763d7c5
#
_cell.length_a   1.000
_cell.length_b   1.000
_cell.length_c   1.000
_cell.angle_alpha   90.00
_cell.angle_beta   90.00
_cell.angle_gamma   90.00
#
_symmetry.space_group_name_H-M   'P 1'
#
loop_
_entity.id
_entity.type
_entity.pdbx_description
1 polymer ?
#
loop_
_entity_poly.entity_id
_entity_poly.type
_entity_poly.pdbx_seq_one_letter_code
_entity_poly.pdbx_strand_id
1 'polypeptide(L)'
;MKDKIKLIISLLKLVRPFLMIMLLAIILGVLGHLTATFITVFIILAFCKVISFSLAVKLIILCAFSRGILRYIEQACNHYIAFKVLAHIRHLVFEKLRELAPAKLENKDKGNIIAMLTSDVELLEVFFAHTISPVMIAFIYSIIMICFIGSYHFVFGILAFICYGIMGIL
;
A
#
# COMPACT_ATOMS: atom_id res chain seq x y z
N MET A 1 10.69 9.48 -20.35
CA MET A 1 10.41 9.79 -18.92
C MET A 1 9.10 10.54 -18.75
N LYS A 2 8.82 11.60 -19.52
CA LYS A 2 7.55 12.37 -19.45
C LYS A 2 6.28 11.53 -19.70
N ASP A 3 6.32 10.56 -20.61
CA ASP A 3 5.16 9.73 -20.94
C ASP A 3 4.82 8.72 -19.82
N LYS A 4 5.84 8.16 -19.14
CA LYS A 4 5.64 7.31 -17.97
C LYS A 4 4.97 8.07 -16.80
N ILE A 5 5.38 9.33 -16.57
CA ILE A 5 4.78 10.18 -15.54
C ILE A 5 3.33 10.51 -15.88
N LYS A 6 3.03 10.84 -17.15
CA LYS A 6 1.65 11.08 -17.60
C LYS A 6 0.77 9.86 -17.42
N LEU A 7 1.29 8.65 -17.70
CA LEU A 7 0.58 7.41 -17.49
C LEU A 7 0.25 7.19 -16.02
N ILE A 8 1.23 7.34 -15.13
CA ILE A 8 1.03 7.23 -13.67
C ILE A 8 -0.02 8.21 -13.17
N ILE A 9 0.03 9.47 -13.60
CA ILE A 9 -0.95 10.49 -13.22
C ILE A 9 -2.36 10.11 -13.71
N SER A 10 -2.47 9.56 -14.93
CA SER A 10 -3.75 9.11 -15.48
C SER A 10 -4.32 7.92 -14.69
N LEU A 11 -3.48 6.96 -14.29
CA LEU A 11 -3.87 5.83 -13.46
C LEU A 11 -4.30 6.29 -12.05
N LEU A 12 -3.58 7.26 -11.45
CA LEU A 12 -3.97 7.85 -10.17
C LEU A 12 -5.32 8.57 -10.22
N LYS A 13 -5.68 9.19 -11.36
CA LYS A 13 -7.01 9.80 -11.52
C LYS A 13 -8.15 8.77 -11.46
N LEU A 14 -7.91 7.54 -11.91
CA LEU A 14 -8.92 6.46 -11.83
C LEU A 14 -9.23 6.06 -10.37
N VAL A 15 -8.27 6.25 -9.46
CA VAL A 15 -8.45 5.93 -8.03
C VAL A 15 -9.17 7.05 -7.28
N ARG A 16 -9.34 8.22 -7.89
CA ARG A 16 -9.94 9.40 -7.23
C ARG A 16 -11.26 9.12 -6.50
N PRO A 17 -12.23 8.36 -7.03
CA PRO A 17 -13.46 8.04 -6.31
C PRO A 17 -13.24 7.15 -5.07
N PHE A 18 -12.09 6.49 -4.94
CA PHE A 18 -11.76 5.56 -3.85
C PHE A 18 -10.74 6.13 -2.87
N LEU A 19 -10.40 7.43 -2.96
CA LEU A 19 -9.39 8.08 -2.11
C LEU A 19 -9.65 7.90 -0.61
N MET A 20 -10.91 7.96 -0.18
CA MET A 20 -11.27 7.77 1.24
C MET A 20 -10.92 6.36 1.72
N ILE A 21 -11.19 5.32 0.91
CA ILE A 21 -10.85 3.93 1.26
C ILE A 21 -9.33 3.75 1.23
N MET A 22 -8.64 4.39 0.29
CA MET A 22 -7.18 4.36 0.22
C MET A 22 -6.53 5.04 1.44
N LEU A 23 -7.05 6.18 1.88
CA LEU A 23 -6.61 6.83 3.10
C LEU A 23 -6.83 5.94 4.33
N LEU A 24 -7.98 5.28 4.43
CA LEU A 24 -8.26 4.32 5.49
C LEU A 24 -7.24 3.17 5.46
N ALA A 25 -6.95 2.58 4.29
CA ALA A 25 -5.94 1.53 4.15
C ALA A 25 -4.56 2.00 4.61
N ILE A 26 -4.14 3.21 4.23
CA ILE A 26 -2.86 3.79 4.64
C ILE A 26 -2.80 3.98 6.16
N ILE A 27 -3.84 4.54 6.77
CA ILE A 27 -3.89 4.75 8.23
C ILE A 27 -3.80 3.41 8.96
N LEU A 28 -4.59 2.41 8.55
CA LEU A 28 -4.58 1.08 9.15
C LEU A 28 -3.22 0.38 8.98
N GLY A 29 -2.59 0.54 7.81
CA GLY A 29 -1.26 0.01 7.55
C GLY A 29 -0.18 0.64 8.45
N VAL A 30 -0.18 1.97 8.59
CA VAL A 30 0.74 2.68 9.50
C VAL A 30 0.53 2.23 10.94
N LEU A 31 -0.72 2.16 11.42
CA LEU A 31 -1.04 1.65 12.76
C LEU A 31 -0.58 0.21 12.94
N GLY A 32 -0.75 -0.65 11.92
CA GLY A 32 -0.28 -2.03 11.93
C GLY A 32 1.25 -2.15 12.05
N HIS A 33 2.01 -1.25 11.40
CA HIS A 33 3.47 -1.19 11.56
C HIS A 33 3.88 -0.64 12.93
N LEU A 34 3.18 0.36 13.46
CA LEU A 34 3.42 0.87 14.82
C LEU A 34 3.18 -0.20 15.87
N THR A 35 2.10 -0.99 15.77
CA THR A 35 1.86 -2.10 16.71
C THR A 35 2.99 -3.14 16.67
N ALA A 36 3.58 -3.40 15.49
CA ALA A 36 4.75 -4.28 15.37
C ALA A 36 5.97 -3.72 16.11
N THR A 37 6.21 -2.41 16.00
CA THR A 37 7.28 -1.73 16.74
C THR A 37 7.06 -1.79 18.24
N PHE A 38 5.83 -1.56 18.71
CA PHE A 38 5.49 -1.66 20.13
C PHE A 38 5.71 -3.06 20.71
N ILE A 39 5.52 -4.13 19.95
CA ILE A 39 5.88 -5.49 20.39
C ILE A 39 7.36 -5.55 20.79
N THR A 40 8.25 -5.05 19.93
CA THR A 40 9.70 -5.01 20.21
C THR A 40 10.02 -4.13 21.42
N VAL A 41 9.37 -2.96 21.53
CA VAL A 41 9.54 -2.05 22.66
C VAL A 41 9.15 -2.72 23.98
N PHE A 42 7.99 -3.41 24.04
CA PHE A 42 7.55 -4.10 25.27
C PHE A 42 8.46 -5.26 25.66
N ILE A 43 9.03 -5.96 24.69
CA ILE A 43 10.06 -7.00 24.97
C ILE A 43 11.28 -6.36 25.66
N ILE A 44 11.79 -5.25 25.11
CA ILE A 44 12.95 -4.55 25.68
C ILE A 44 12.65 -4.01 27.08
N LEU A 45 11.49 -3.37 27.27
CA LEU A 45 11.08 -2.83 28.58
C LEU A 45 10.93 -3.92 29.64
N ALA A 46 10.45 -5.11 29.27
CA ALA A 46 10.38 -6.23 30.18
C ALA A 46 11.79 -6.77 30.54
N PHE A 47 12.69 -6.87 29.54
CA PHE A 47 14.06 -7.30 29.76
C PHE A 47 14.82 -6.34 30.67
N CYS A 48 14.64 -5.01 30.49
CA CYS A 48 15.20 -3.98 31.34
C CYS A 48 14.50 -3.86 32.72
N LYS A 49 13.52 -4.72 33.02
CA LYS A 49 12.72 -4.72 34.26
C LYS A 49 11.98 -3.39 34.54
N VAL A 50 11.73 -2.59 33.50
CA VAL A 50 10.94 -1.34 33.59
C VAL A 50 9.46 -1.64 33.81
N ILE A 51 8.97 -2.72 33.17
CA ILE A 51 7.61 -3.23 33.36
C ILE A 51 7.66 -4.69 33.82
N SER A 52 6.59 -5.15 34.50
CA SER A 52 6.50 -6.54 34.91
C SER A 52 6.34 -7.46 33.70
N PHE A 53 6.90 -8.65 33.77
CA PHE A 53 6.82 -9.67 32.72
C PHE A 53 5.36 -9.98 32.34
N SER A 54 4.48 -10.10 33.34
CA SER A 54 3.06 -10.37 33.12
C SER A 54 2.36 -9.25 32.34
N LEU A 55 2.70 -7.98 32.62
CA LEU A 55 2.17 -6.84 31.88
C LEU A 55 2.69 -6.83 30.43
N ALA A 56 3.98 -7.06 30.26
CA ALA A 56 4.59 -7.11 28.93
C ALA A 56 3.92 -8.17 28.04
N VAL A 57 3.71 -9.38 28.56
CA VAL A 57 3.04 -10.46 27.83
C VAL A 57 1.62 -10.05 27.39
N LYS A 58 0.85 -9.45 28.30
CA LYS A 58 -0.51 -8.97 27.96
C LYS A 58 -0.50 -7.92 26.84
N LEU A 59 0.42 -6.94 26.91
CA LEU A 59 0.55 -5.88 25.92
C LEU A 59 1.03 -6.44 24.56
N ILE A 60 1.96 -7.39 24.56
CA ILE A 60 2.43 -8.06 23.34
C ILE A 60 1.29 -8.82 22.67
N ILE A 61 0.50 -9.59 23.43
CA ILE A 61 -0.66 -10.33 22.91
C ILE A 61 -1.67 -9.36 22.31
N LEU A 62 -1.98 -8.27 23.02
CA LEU A 62 -2.91 -7.24 22.52
C LEU A 62 -2.40 -6.61 21.20
N CYS A 63 -1.12 -6.24 21.14
CA CYS A 63 -0.52 -5.68 19.93
C CYS A 63 -0.49 -6.68 18.77
N ALA A 64 -0.17 -7.95 19.04
CA ALA A 64 -0.12 -8.99 18.02
C ALA A 64 -1.52 -9.24 17.41
N PHE A 65 -2.54 -9.33 18.26
CA PHE A 65 -3.93 -9.51 17.82
C PHE A 65 -4.42 -8.28 17.03
N SER A 66 -4.19 -7.07 17.55
CA SER A 66 -4.55 -5.82 16.88
C SER A 66 -3.86 -5.70 15.52
N ARG A 67 -2.58 -6.06 15.42
CA ARG A 67 -1.83 -6.06 14.15
C ARG A 67 -2.46 -6.98 13.11
N GLY A 68 -2.90 -8.18 13.51
CA GLY A 68 -3.59 -9.11 12.61
C GLY A 68 -4.85 -8.51 12.00
N ILE A 69 -5.69 -7.91 12.84
CA ILE A 69 -6.94 -7.25 12.41
C ILE A 69 -6.63 -6.06 11.50
N LEU A 70 -5.72 -5.16 11.91
CA LEU A 70 -5.35 -3.98 11.14
C LEU A 70 -4.82 -4.36 9.75
N ARG A 71 -3.96 -5.37 9.69
CA ARG A 71 -3.40 -5.87 8.44
C ARG A 71 -4.46 -6.51 7.53
N TYR A 72 -5.38 -7.27 8.11
CA TYR A 72 -6.49 -7.85 7.36
C TYR A 72 -7.38 -6.77 6.72
N ILE A 73 -7.79 -5.76 7.50
CA ILE A 73 -8.65 -4.69 6.98
C ILE A 73 -7.91 -3.83 5.94
N GLU A 74 -6.64 -3.51 6.17
CA GLU A 74 -5.80 -2.82 5.20
C GLU A 74 -5.77 -3.55 3.86
N GLN A 75 -5.47 -4.86 3.87
CA GLN A 75 -5.43 -5.67 2.65
C GLN A 75 -6.80 -5.77 1.98
N ALA A 76 -7.87 -5.96 2.76
CA ALA A 76 -9.23 -5.97 2.22
C ALA A 76 -9.59 -4.67 1.50
N CYS A 77 -9.20 -3.50 2.05
CA CYS A 77 -9.38 -2.21 1.42
C CYS A 77 -8.58 -2.09 0.11
N ASN A 78 -7.32 -2.52 0.10
CA ASN A 78 -6.45 -2.46 -1.08
C ASN A 78 -7.00 -3.33 -2.23
N HIS A 79 -7.40 -4.57 -1.95
CA HIS A 79 -8.02 -5.44 -2.96
C HIS A 79 -9.38 -4.92 -3.43
N TYR A 80 -10.19 -4.38 -2.53
CA TYR A 80 -11.47 -3.77 -2.90
C TYR A 80 -11.27 -2.63 -3.92
N ILE A 81 -10.30 -1.73 -3.67
CA ILE A 81 -9.96 -0.64 -4.60
C ILE A 81 -9.50 -1.20 -5.93
N ALA A 82 -8.56 -2.16 -5.92
CA ALA A 82 -8.03 -2.77 -7.12
C ALA A 82 -9.14 -3.38 -7.98
N PHE A 83 -10.00 -4.24 -7.43
CA PHE A 83 -11.08 -4.87 -8.17
C PHE A 83 -12.10 -3.87 -8.73
N LYS A 84 -12.44 -2.81 -7.97
CA LYS A 84 -13.33 -1.76 -8.47
C LYS A 84 -12.73 -0.96 -9.62
N VAL A 85 -11.44 -0.62 -9.53
CA VAL A 85 -10.72 0.07 -10.62
C VAL A 85 -10.61 -0.84 -11.85
N LEU A 86 -10.28 -2.12 -11.68
CA LEU A 86 -10.24 -3.09 -12.77
C LEU A 86 -11.60 -3.21 -13.48
N ALA A 87 -12.67 -3.37 -12.71
CA ALA A 87 -14.03 -3.44 -13.27
C ALA A 87 -14.37 -2.19 -14.08
N HIS A 88 -14.00 -1.01 -13.58
CA HIS A 88 -14.21 0.26 -14.28
C HIS A 88 -13.39 0.34 -15.58
N ILE A 89 -12.12 -0.05 -15.56
CA ILE A 89 -11.27 -0.07 -16.75
C ILE A 89 -11.83 -1.04 -17.81
N ARG A 90 -12.19 -2.25 -17.40
CA ARG A 90 -12.82 -3.24 -18.32
C ARG A 90 -14.09 -2.68 -18.96
N HIS A 91 -14.91 -2.00 -18.18
CA HIS A 91 -16.14 -1.36 -18.71
C HIS A 91 -15.81 -0.28 -19.76
N LEU A 92 -14.87 0.63 -19.46
CA LEU A 92 -14.44 1.68 -20.40
C LEU A 92 -13.86 1.11 -21.70
N VAL A 93 -13.03 0.06 -21.59
CA VAL A 93 -12.46 -0.59 -22.79
C VAL A 93 -13.55 -1.26 -23.59
N PHE A 94 -14.51 -1.96 -22.95
CA PHE A 94 -15.62 -2.58 -23.63
C PHE A 94 -16.52 -1.59 -24.35
N GLU A 95 -16.84 -0.45 -23.73
CA GLU A 95 -17.57 0.65 -24.38
C GLU A 95 -16.86 1.13 -25.65
N LYS A 96 -15.54 1.36 -25.55
CA LYS A 96 -14.74 1.77 -26.72
C LYS A 96 -14.69 0.74 -27.83
N LEU A 97 -14.59 -0.53 -27.49
CA LEU A 97 -14.66 -1.61 -28.48
C LEU A 97 -16.02 -1.65 -29.17
N ARG A 98 -17.13 -1.46 -28.44
CA ARG A 98 -18.46 -1.42 -29.00
C ARG A 98 -18.66 -0.23 -29.95
N GLU A 99 -18.13 0.95 -29.64
CA GLU A 99 -18.15 2.12 -30.52
C GLU A 99 -17.36 1.89 -31.83
N LEU A 100 -16.30 1.08 -31.79
CA LEU A 100 -15.43 0.81 -32.92
C LEU A 100 -15.92 -0.38 -33.80
N ALA A 101 -16.86 -1.16 -33.32
CA ALA A 101 -17.44 -2.31 -34.03
C ALA A 101 -18.48 -1.84 -35.09
N PRO A 102 -18.63 -2.59 -36.22
CA PRO A 102 -17.74 -3.67 -36.68
C PRO A 102 -16.55 -3.15 -37.49
N ALA A 103 -16.67 -1.99 -38.14
CA ALA A 103 -15.82 -1.54 -39.22
C ALA A 103 -14.32 -1.41 -38.89
N LYS A 104 -13.97 -1.01 -37.65
CA LYS A 104 -12.57 -0.82 -37.24
C LYS A 104 -11.96 -2.04 -36.51
N LEU A 105 -12.79 -3.05 -36.20
CA LEU A 105 -12.34 -4.26 -35.51
C LEU A 105 -12.15 -5.46 -36.43
N GLU A 106 -12.69 -5.41 -37.64
CA GLU A 106 -12.60 -6.52 -38.62
C GLU A 106 -11.16 -6.96 -38.92
N ASN A 107 -10.23 -6.00 -38.99
CA ASN A 107 -8.82 -6.23 -39.27
C ASN A 107 -7.93 -6.27 -38.00
N LYS A 108 -8.49 -6.30 -36.80
CA LYS A 108 -7.75 -6.38 -35.54
C LYS A 108 -7.65 -7.82 -35.05
N ASP A 109 -6.47 -8.19 -34.57
CA ASP A 109 -6.26 -9.49 -33.94
C ASP A 109 -7.12 -9.60 -32.66
N LYS A 110 -8.13 -10.46 -32.72
CA LYS A 110 -9.05 -10.72 -31.60
C LYS A 110 -8.32 -11.28 -30.38
N GLY A 111 -7.29 -12.09 -30.60
CA GLY A 111 -6.46 -12.64 -29.54
C GLY A 111 -5.74 -11.54 -28.75
N ASN A 112 -5.18 -10.56 -29.44
CA ASN A 112 -4.52 -9.42 -28.81
C ASN A 112 -5.49 -8.54 -28.01
N ILE A 113 -6.73 -8.36 -28.48
CA ILE A 113 -7.76 -7.63 -27.73
C ILE A 113 -8.15 -8.36 -26.45
N ILE A 114 -8.30 -9.70 -26.53
CA ILE A 114 -8.61 -10.53 -25.36
C ILE A 114 -7.45 -10.50 -24.36
N ALA A 115 -6.20 -10.63 -24.82
CA ALA A 115 -5.02 -10.54 -23.95
C ALA A 115 -4.94 -9.20 -23.22
N MET A 116 -5.21 -8.08 -23.91
CA MET A 116 -5.28 -6.76 -23.30
C MET A 116 -6.36 -6.65 -22.22
N LEU A 117 -7.57 -7.22 -22.46
CA LEU A 117 -8.69 -7.19 -21.52
C LEU A 117 -8.49 -8.10 -20.30
N THR A 118 -7.63 -9.10 -20.40
CA THR A 118 -7.33 -10.03 -19.31
C THR A 118 -5.99 -9.71 -18.67
N SER A 119 -4.89 -10.07 -19.31
CA SER A 119 -3.54 -10.02 -18.73
C SER A 119 -3.07 -8.60 -18.42
N ASP A 120 -3.23 -7.66 -19.36
CA ASP A 120 -2.73 -6.28 -19.14
C ASP A 120 -3.54 -5.55 -18.07
N VAL A 121 -4.84 -5.80 -18.00
CA VAL A 121 -5.69 -5.21 -16.96
C VAL A 121 -5.39 -5.83 -15.60
N GLU A 122 -5.09 -7.14 -15.50
CA GLU A 122 -4.69 -7.80 -14.25
C GLU A 122 -3.37 -7.26 -13.68
N LEU A 123 -2.41 -6.86 -14.52
CA LEU A 123 -1.18 -6.20 -14.06
C LEU A 123 -1.47 -4.89 -13.30
N LEU A 124 -2.57 -4.21 -13.60
CA LEU A 124 -2.99 -3.02 -12.88
C LEU A 124 -3.49 -3.33 -11.47
N GLU A 125 -4.00 -4.54 -11.20
CA GLU A 125 -4.35 -4.99 -9.85
C GLU A 125 -3.11 -4.95 -8.96
N VAL A 126 -2.00 -5.56 -9.41
CA VAL A 126 -0.72 -5.55 -8.68
C VAL A 126 -0.27 -4.12 -8.39
N PHE A 127 -0.39 -3.22 -9.37
CA PHE A 127 -0.03 -1.82 -9.20
C PHE A 127 -0.88 -1.13 -8.12
N PHE A 128 -2.20 -1.28 -8.16
CA PHE A 128 -3.09 -0.60 -7.22
C PHE A 128 -3.08 -1.22 -5.82
N ALA A 129 -3.10 -2.56 -5.72
CA ALA A 129 -3.15 -3.24 -4.43
C ALA A 129 -1.79 -3.35 -3.73
N HIS A 130 -0.71 -3.54 -4.49
CA HIS A 130 0.59 -3.91 -3.94
C HIS A 130 1.70 -2.87 -4.12
N THR A 131 1.43 -1.74 -4.80
CA THR A 131 2.44 -0.69 -4.97
C THR A 131 2.05 0.61 -4.29
N ILE A 132 0.89 1.19 -4.61
CA ILE A 132 0.56 2.54 -4.15
C ILE A 132 0.44 2.61 -2.62
N SER A 133 -0.46 1.80 -2.02
CA SER A 133 -0.68 1.84 -0.57
C SER A 133 0.55 1.42 0.22
N PRO A 134 1.25 0.31 -0.07
CA PRO A 134 2.46 -0.07 0.66
C PRO A 134 3.58 0.97 0.60
N VAL A 135 3.80 1.61 -0.56
CA VAL A 135 4.81 2.67 -0.70
C VAL A 135 4.45 3.89 0.18
N MET A 136 3.19 4.31 0.18
CA MET A 136 2.72 5.40 1.03
C MET A 136 2.82 5.07 2.52
N ILE A 137 2.46 3.84 2.91
CA ILE A 137 2.58 3.35 4.29
C ILE A 137 4.06 3.36 4.71
N ALA A 138 4.96 2.81 3.89
CA ALA A 138 6.39 2.77 4.18
C ALA A 138 6.96 4.18 4.33
N PHE A 139 6.59 5.11 3.46
CA PHE A 139 7.04 6.50 3.51
C PHE A 139 6.58 7.21 4.79
N ILE A 140 5.29 7.14 5.11
CA ILE A 140 4.73 7.79 6.31
C ILE A 140 5.31 7.17 7.57
N TYR A 141 5.38 5.83 7.65
CA TYR A 141 5.96 5.12 8.78
C TYR A 141 7.43 5.48 8.99
N SER A 142 8.23 5.56 7.91
CA SER A 142 9.64 5.96 7.99
C SER A 142 9.80 7.37 8.56
N ILE A 143 8.97 8.33 8.13
CA ILE A 143 8.99 9.70 8.69
C ILE A 143 8.67 9.67 10.18
N ILE A 144 7.63 8.96 10.60
CA ILE A 144 7.26 8.85 12.02
C ILE A 144 8.43 8.28 12.83
N MET A 145 9.08 7.23 12.35
CA MET A 145 10.19 6.60 13.05
C MET A 145 11.44 7.47 13.09
N ILE A 146 11.77 8.17 12.01
CA ILE A 146 12.90 9.13 11.99
C ILE A 146 12.67 10.25 12.99
N CYS A 147 11.47 10.83 13.00
CA CYS A 147 11.11 11.88 13.97
C CYS A 147 11.14 11.36 15.41
N PHE A 148 10.60 10.16 15.65
CA PHE A 148 10.59 9.54 16.98
C PHE A 148 12.00 9.25 17.49
N ILE A 149 12.86 8.64 16.69
CA ILE A 149 14.26 8.35 17.05
C ILE A 149 15.05 9.64 17.21
N GLY A 150 14.85 10.62 16.32
CA GLY A 150 15.50 11.92 16.35
C GLY A 150 15.12 12.77 17.57
N SER A 151 13.95 12.55 18.15
CA SER A 151 13.53 13.24 19.39
C SER A 151 14.35 12.86 20.62
N TYR A 152 14.97 11.69 20.63
CA TYR A 152 15.89 11.28 21.70
C TYR A 152 17.29 11.89 21.52
N HIS A 153 17.81 11.86 20.31
CA HIS A 153 19.10 12.47 19.98
C HIS A 153 19.22 12.69 18.47
N PHE A 154 19.64 13.89 18.06
CA PHE A 154 19.72 14.29 16.64
C PHE A 154 20.57 13.36 15.78
N VAL A 155 21.70 12.85 16.31
CA VAL A 155 22.60 11.92 15.58
C VAL A 155 21.90 10.62 15.25
N PHE A 156 21.07 10.09 16.15
CA PHE A 156 20.29 8.87 15.88
C PHE A 156 19.20 9.12 14.82
N GLY A 157 18.63 10.33 14.78
CA GLY A 157 17.71 10.73 13.72
C GLY A 157 18.37 10.74 12.34
N ILE A 158 19.58 11.27 12.23
CA ILE A 158 20.36 11.23 10.98
C ILE A 158 20.67 9.80 10.57
N LEU A 159 21.10 8.95 11.50
CA LEU A 159 21.39 7.55 11.21
C LEU A 159 20.15 6.81 10.73
N ALA A 160 19.01 7.01 11.38
CA ALA A 160 17.74 6.44 10.96
C ALA A 160 17.34 6.92 9.56
N PHE A 161 17.51 8.23 9.25
CA PHE A 161 17.24 8.78 7.93
C PHE A 161 18.09 8.11 6.83
N ILE A 162 19.38 7.90 7.09
CA ILE A 162 20.28 7.21 6.16
C ILE A 162 19.83 5.76 5.95
N CYS A 163 19.53 5.03 7.04
CA CYS A 163 19.11 3.63 6.96
C CYS A 163 17.80 3.48 6.19
N TYR A 164 16.77 4.27 6.50
CA TYR A 164 15.49 4.24 5.76
C TYR A 164 15.65 4.72 4.32
N GLY A 165 16.53 5.68 4.04
CA GLY A 165 16.86 6.14 2.70
C GLY A 165 17.48 5.03 1.84
N ILE A 166 18.44 4.29 2.37
CA ILE A 166 19.06 3.14 1.69
C ILE A 166 18.03 2.06 1.41
N MET A 167 17.20 1.71 2.41
CA MET A 167 16.12 0.70 2.22
C MET A 167 15.07 1.12 1.19
N GLY A 168 14.82 2.40 1.01
CA GLY A 168 13.87 2.90 0.03
C GLY A 168 14.40 2.93 -1.42
N ILE A 169 15.73 2.80 -1.62
CA ILE A 169 16.37 2.78 -2.94
C ILE A 169 16.57 1.34 -3.45
N LEU A 170 16.74 0.38 -2.53
CA LEU A 170 16.90 -1.06 -2.83
C LEU A 170 15.55 -1.69 -3.17
#